data_18fd5709be2b5e01454165de6b8aa5df
#
_entry.id   18fd5709be2b5e01454165de6b8aa5df
#
_cell.length_a   1.000
_cell.length_b   1.000
_cell.length_c   1.000
_cell.angle_alpha   90.00
_cell.angle_beta   90.00
_cell.angle_gamma   90.00
#
_symmetry.space_group_name_H-M   'P 1'
#
loop_
_entity.id
_entity.type
_entity.pdbx_description
1 polymer ?
#
loop_
_entity_poly.entity_id
_entity_poly.type
_entity_poly.pdbx_seq_one_letter_code
_entity_poly.pdbx_strand_id
1 'polypeptide(L)'
;MCGIIGYTNNVSNNQSVIENMLQKISHRGPDDQGYYQDSKITLGMRRLSIIDLDSGNQPLFNEDKSLILVFNGEIYNYQVLRAKLISL
;
A
#
# COMPACT_ATOMS: atom_id res chain seq x y z
N MET A 1 -6.28 -12.56 -2.07
CA MET A 1 -5.84 -11.42 -2.92
C MET A 1 -5.90 -10.15 -2.10
N CYS A 2 -4.95 -9.27 -2.34
CA CYS A 2 -4.90 -7.99 -1.63
C CYS A 2 -5.93 -7.01 -2.19
N GLY A 3 -6.12 -5.91 -1.48
CA GLY A 3 -6.97 -4.81 -1.92
C GLY A 3 -6.30 -3.48 -1.61
N ILE A 4 -6.52 -2.50 -2.46
CA ILE A 4 -6.02 -1.15 -2.26
C ILE A 4 -7.17 -0.16 -2.28
N ILE A 5 -6.98 0.93 -1.56
CA ILE A 5 -7.92 2.06 -1.52
C ILE A 5 -7.15 3.36 -1.61
N GLY A 6 -7.83 4.41 -1.99
CA GLY A 6 -7.23 5.74 -1.99
C GLY A 6 -8.28 6.79 -2.26
N TYR A 7 -8.02 8.00 -1.76
CA TYR A 7 -8.85 9.16 -2.07
C TYR A 7 -8.05 10.43 -1.88
N THR A 8 -8.52 11.49 -2.54
CA THR A 8 -7.97 12.84 -2.43
C THR A 8 -8.96 13.74 -1.71
N ASN A 9 -8.57 14.96 -1.43
CA ASN A 9 -9.42 15.93 -0.75
C ASN A 9 -9.88 15.40 0.61
N ASN A 10 -8.92 15.17 1.49
CA ASN A 10 -9.17 14.62 2.81
C ASN A 10 -10.26 15.38 3.55
N VAL A 11 -11.11 14.62 4.24
CA VAL A 11 -12.26 15.15 4.97
C VAL A 11 -11.96 15.25 6.46
N SER A 12 -12.81 15.93 7.22
CA SER A 12 -12.59 16.14 8.66
C SER A 12 -12.56 14.86 9.48
N ASN A 13 -13.28 13.81 9.07
CA ASN A 13 -13.31 12.52 9.75
C ASN A 13 -12.40 11.50 9.07
N ASN A 14 -11.24 11.94 8.64
CA ASN A 14 -10.36 11.18 7.76
C ASN A 14 -9.98 9.81 8.35
N GLN A 15 -9.69 9.75 9.65
CA GLN A 15 -9.34 8.49 10.31
C GLN A 15 -10.49 7.48 10.24
N SER A 16 -11.72 7.90 10.51
CA SER A 16 -12.89 7.02 10.42
C SER A 16 -13.17 6.58 9.00
N VAL A 17 -12.96 7.46 8.03
CA VAL A 17 -13.17 7.15 6.62
C VAL A 17 -12.23 6.06 6.15
N ILE A 18 -10.92 6.19 6.44
CA ILE A 18 -9.94 5.19 6.00
C ILE A 18 -10.20 3.84 6.69
N GLU A 19 -10.52 3.85 7.97
CA GLU A 19 -10.82 2.61 8.70
C GLU A 19 -12.04 1.90 8.12
N ASN A 20 -13.09 2.62 7.81
CA ASN A 20 -14.29 2.05 7.19
C ASN A 20 -14.01 1.51 5.80
N MET A 21 -13.21 2.21 5.00
CA MET A 21 -12.84 1.74 3.67
C MET A 21 -12.02 0.46 3.75
N LEU A 22 -11.05 0.39 4.65
CA LEU A 22 -10.25 -0.82 4.85
C LEU A 22 -11.11 -1.98 5.33
N GLN A 23 -12.09 -1.72 6.19
CA GLN A 23 -13.04 -2.73 6.66
C GLN A 23 -13.83 -3.33 5.50
N LYS A 24 -14.24 -2.50 4.54
CA LYS A 24 -15.04 -2.95 3.38
C LYS A 24 -14.29 -3.92 2.48
N ILE A 25 -12.95 -3.85 2.46
CA ILE A 25 -12.13 -4.74 1.64
C ILE A 25 -11.41 -5.80 2.50
N SER A 26 -11.84 -6.01 3.74
CA SER A 26 -11.19 -6.98 4.64
C SER A 26 -11.21 -8.41 4.10
N HIS A 27 -12.23 -8.77 3.33
CA HIS A 27 -12.33 -10.08 2.70
C HIS A 27 -11.21 -10.34 1.68
N ARG A 28 -10.62 -9.30 1.10
CA ARG A 28 -9.53 -9.43 0.14
C ARG A 28 -8.17 -9.58 0.83
N GLY A 29 -8.01 -9.01 2.02
CA GLY A 29 -6.73 -9.05 2.73
C GLY A 29 -6.95 -9.07 4.23
N PRO A 30 -7.29 -10.25 4.81
CA PRO A 30 -7.59 -10.32 6.24
C PRO A 30 -6.37 -10.31 7.15
N ASP A 31 -5.16 -10.54 6.61
CA ASP A 31 -3.98 -10.79 7.44
C ASP A 31 -3.34 -9.51 7.96
N ASP A 32 -3.38 -8.44 7.21
CA ASP A 32 -2.72 -7.20 7.60
C ASP A 32 -3.32 -6.01 6.87
N GLN A 33 -3.07 -4.84 7.41
CA GLN A 33 -3.48 -3.58 6.77
C GLN A 33 -2.47 -2.49 7.08
N GLY A 34 -2.44 -1.50 6.19
CA GLY A 34 -1.63 -0.32 6.38
C GLY A 34 -2.22 0.85 5.62
N TYR A 35 -1.90 2.06 6.05
CA TYR A 35 -2.33 3.24 5.33
C TYR A 35 -1.36 4.40 5.56
N TYR A 36 -1.43 5.37 4.66
CA TYR A 36 -0.72 6.63 4.72
C TYR A 36 -1.71 7.76 4.50
N GLN A 37 -1.57 8.82 5.29
CA GLN A 37 -2.39 10.03 5.16
C GLN A 37 -1.52 11.28 5.23
N ASP A 38 -1.79 12.23 4.35
CA ASP A 38 -1.29 13.59 4.47
C ASP A 38 -2.42 14.58 4.18
N SER A 39 -2.09 15.86 4.01
CA SER A 39 -3.13 16.89 3.80
C SER A 39 -3.85 16.76 2.47
N LYS A 40 -3.33 15.98 1.53
CA LYS A 40 -3.84 15.92 0.15
C LYS A 40 -4.39 14.57 -0.24
N ILE A 41 -3.84 13.48 0.30
CA ILE A 41 -4.16 12.14 -0.17
C ILE A 41 -4.13 11.14 0.98
N THR A 42 -4.96 10.13 0.86
CA THR A 42 -4.93 8.94 1.71
C THR A 42 -4.83 7.71 0.84
N LEU A 43 -3.90 6.82 1.18
CA LEU A 43 -3.71 5.53 0.52
C LEU A 43 -3.78 4.42 1.56
N GLY A 44 -4.41 3.31 1.23
CA GLY A 44 -4.51 2.19 2.14
C GLY A 44 -4.43 0.85 1.43
N MET A 45 -4.12 -0.18 2.19
CA MET A 45 -3.91 -1.52 1.67
C MET A 45 -4.32 -2.56 2.69
N ARG A 46 -5.02 -3.59 2.23
CA ARG A 46 -5.26 -4.85 2.97
C ARG A 46 -4.49 -5.96 2.27
N ARG A 47 -3.87 -6.82 3.07
CA ARG A 47 -2.93 -7.80 2.56
C ARG A 47 -3.36 -9.22 2.91
N LEU A 48 -3.28 -10.10 1.93
CA LEU A 48 -3.32 -11.54 2.14
C LEU A 48 -1.87 -12.03 2.04
N SER A 49 -1.29 -12.34 3.19
CA SER A 49 0.13 -12.72 3.29
C SER A 49 0.26 -14.23 3.25
N ILE A 50 0.55 -14.77 2.09
CA ILE A 50 0.74 -16.21 1.94
C ILE A 50 2.21 -16.56 2.14
N ILE A 51 3.11 -15.70 1.70
CA ILE A 51 4.54 -15.96 1.71
C ILE A 51 5.25 -14.91 2.54
N ASP A 52 5.89 -14.40 2.95
CA ASP A 52 6.68 -13.39 3.60
C ASP A 52 5.85 -12.39 4.42
N LEU A 53 5.59 -12.77 5.67
CA LEU A 53 4.83 -11.94 6.61
C LEU A 53 5.62 -10.71 7.09
N ASP A 54 6.95 -10.77 7.10
CA ASP A 54 7.79 -9.75 7.71
C ASP A 54 8.25 -8.68 6.72
N SER A 55 8.28 -8.97 5.43
CA SER A 55 8.64 -7.99 4.42
C SER A 55 7.46 -7.73 3.48
N GLY A 56 7.56 -6.69 2.68
CA GLY A 56 6.51 -6.33 1.75
C GLY A 56 5.32 -5.65 2.38
N ASN A 57 5.43 -5.19 3.61
CA ASN A 57 4.38 -4.38 4.24
C ASN A 57 4.22 -3.07 3.49
N GLN A 58 2.95 -2.71 3.25
CA GLN A 58 2.63 -1.50 2.51
C GLN A 58 1.84 -0.55 3.39
N PRO A 59 1.86 0.75 3.12
CA PRO A 59 2.53 1.41 1.98
C PRO A 59 4.06 1.33 2.03
N LEU A 60 4.69 1.34 0.86
CA LEU A 60 6.13 1.37 0.71
C LEU A 60 6.60 2.82 0.54
N PHE A 61 7.79 3.11 1.06
CA PHE A 61 8.39 4.44 0.98
C PHE A 61 9.77 4.34 0.35
N ASN A 62 10.17 5.38 -0.39
CA ASN A 62 11.56 5.51 -0.79
C ASN A 62 12.40 6.08 0.37
N GLU A 63 13.69 6.34 0.13
CA GLU A 63 14.65 6.66 1.21
C GLU A 63 14.26 7.92 2.00
N ASP A 64 13.78 8.95 1.32
CA ASP A 64 13.40 10.23 1.94
C ASP A 64 11.89 10.38 2.13
N LYS A 65 11.14 9.32 1.88
CA LYS A 65 9.68 9.27 2.01
C LYS A 65 8.94 10.28 1.13
N SER A 66 9.57 10.70 0.03
CA SER A 66 8.94 11.58 -0.94
C SER A 66 8.00 10.82 -1.88
N LEU A 67 8.15 9.50 -1.98
CA LEU A 67 7.31 8.64 -2.79
C LEU A 67 6.68 7.56 -1.92
N ILE A 68 5.41 7.32 -2.14
CA ILE A 68 4.62 6.35 -1.37
C ILE A 68 3.86 5.48 -2.35
N LEU A 69 3.96 4.17 -2.17
CA LEU A 69 3.36 3.21 -3.09
C LEU A 69 2.50 2.21 -2.34
N VAL A 70 1.29 1.98 -2.86
CA VAL A 70 0.50 0.78 -2.57
C VAL A 70 0.31 0.04 -3.88
N PHE A 71 0.46 -1.28 -3.83
CA PHE A 71 0.51 -2.08 -5.06
C PHE A 71 -0.09 -3.46 -4.82
N ASN A 72 -1.01 -3.84 -5.69
CA ASN A 72 -1.58 -5.18 -5.70
C ASN A 72 -1.33 -5.78 -7.09
N GLY A 73 -0.28 -6.61 -7.20
CA GLY A 73 0.10 -7.20 -8.48
C GLY A 73 1.47 -7.84 -8.42
N GLU A 74 2.01 -8.14 -9.59
CA GLU A 74 3.31 -8.77 -9.78
C GLU A 74 4.08 -8.03 -10.86
N ILE A 75 5.37 -7.85 -10.65
CA ILE A 75 6.27 -7.35 -11.70
C ILE A 75 7.15 -8.52 -12.12
N TYR A 76 6.76 -9.21 -13.18
CA TYR A 76 7.38 -10.47 -13.57
C TYR A 76 8.85 -10.34 -13.96
N ASN A 77 9.25 -9.20 -14.49
CA ASN A 77 10.63 -8.93 -14.88
C ASN A 77 11.38 -8.07 -13.85
N TYR A 78 10.99 -8.17 -12.58
CA TYR A 78 11.56 -7.30 -11.53
C TYR A 78 13.08 -7.46 -11.39
N GLN A 79 13.63 -8.65 -11.61
CA GLN A 79 15.06 -8.88 -11.46
C GLN A 79 15.86 -8.09 -12.47
N VAL A 80 15.42 -8.06 -13.74
CA VAL A 80 16.06 -7.28 -14.81
C VAL A 80 15.96 -5.79 -14.51
N LEU A 81 14.78 -5.34 -14.11
CA LEU A 81 14.56 -3.92 -13.77
C LEU A 81 15.39 -3.49 -12.57
N ARG A 82 15.47 -4.33 -11.55
CA ARG A 82 16.26 -4.06 -10.34
C ARG A 82 17.74 -3.91 -10.68
N ALA A 83 18.27 -4.83 -11.46
CA ALA A 83 19.69 -4.78 -11.88
C ALA A 83 19.99 -3.49 -12.66
N LYS A 84 19.09 -3.10 -13.56
CA LYS A 84 19.23 -1.87 -14.34
C LYS A 84 19.21 -0.63 -13.44
N LEU A 85 18.29 -0.58 -12.49
CA LEU A 85 18.18 0.55 -11.55
C LEU A 85 19.41 0.66 -10.65
N ILE A 86 19.92 -0.48 -10.15
CA ILE A 86 21.12 -0.49 -9.31
C ILE A 86 22.34 0.04 -10.08
N SER A 87 22.41 -0.20 -11.39
CA SER A 87 23.53 0.25 -12.22
C SER A 87 23.51 1.76 -12.52
N LEU A 88 22.41 2.43 -12.25
CA LEU A 88 22.31 3.87 -12.39
C LEU A 88 22.84 4.57 -11.15
#